data_4b97c3bd6f2dd473b364f2eef2595e24
#
_entry.id   4b97c3bd6f2dd473b364f2eef2595e24
#
_cell.length_a   1.000
_cell.length_b   1.000
_cell.length_c   1.000
_cell.angle_alpha   90.00
_cell.angle_beta   90.00
_cell.angle_gamma   90.00
#
_symmetry.space_group_name_H-M   'P 1'
#
loop_
_entity.id
_entity.type
_entity.pdbx_description
1 polymer ?
#
loop_
_entity_poly.entity_id
_entity_poly.type
_entity_poly.pdbx_seq_one_letter_code
_entity_poly.pdbx_strand_id
1 'polypeptide(L)'
;MISFTIFLLRTRIAAAVAVAALAFAWAAVPVLAATSNETITAPPPEAAAIKKQLELKFPGGVVGVISKSPFFGLFEVQFDSQMIYTDAKVKYIIAGSVYDADAKVNLTEQRMRKLNRVDVASLPLDLAFKRVKGNGERKLIVFSDADCPFCAKLENELKAVDNVTIYTFLFPIDQLHPDSARKSKMIWCSADRVKAWNDFFATGTLPDNAGECENPVATTHALGEKLRVTATPTLIFADGSVVPGAIPPEQMEVEFKNAAADTKKAVAATK
;
A
#
# COMPACT_ATOMS: atom_id res chain seq x y z
N MET A 1 -35.80 -25.34 66.38
CA MET A 1 -37.20 -25.04 66.76
C MET A 1 -37.75 -24.17 65.67
N ILE A 2 -38.66 -24.44 64.85
CA ILE A 2 -39.86 -25.24 64.75
C ILE A 2 -40.02 -25.71 63.32
N SER A 3 -40.22 -26.97 63.19
CA SER A 3 -40.67 -27.73 62.05
C SER A 3 -42.11 -27.36 61.71
N PHE A 4 -42.54 -27.30 60.41
CA PHE A 4 -43.87 -27.75 60.04
C PHE A 4 -43.87 -28.21 58.54
N THR A 5 -44.25 -29.45 58.49
CA THR A 5 -44.45 -30.35 57.36
C THR A 5 -45.88 -30.20 56.82
N ILE A 6 -46.15 -30.80 55.63
CA ILE A 6 -47.47 -31.25 55.06
C ILE A 6 -48.12 -30.25 54.10
N PHE A 7 -48.58 -30.56 52.89
CA PHE A 7 -49.28 -31.77 52.38
C PHE A 7 -49.37 -31.74 50.86
N LEU A 8 -49.32 -32.87 50.24
CA LEU A 8 -49.57 -33.19 48.87
C LEU A 8 -51.02 -32.78 48.42
N LEU A 9 -51.17 -32.25 47.18
CA LEU A 9 -52.33 -32.63 46.38
C LEU A 9 -51.98 -32.63 44.91
N ARG A 10 -52.07 -33.79 44.28
CA ARG A 10 -52.00 -34.03 42.86
C ARG A 10 -53.29 -33.58 42.17
N THR A 11 -53.22 -32.73 41.18
CA THR A 11 -54.25 -32.72 40.12
C THR A 11 -53.56 -32.60 38.77
N ARG A 12 -53.73 -33.65 37.94
CA ARG A 12 -53.33 -33.70 36.56
C ARG A 12 -54.37 -32.89 35.76
N ILE A 13 -53.91 -31.87 35.04
CA ILE A 13 -54.70 -31.29 33.92
C ILE A 13 -53.78 -31.34 32.70
N ALA A 14 -54.16 -32.24 31.77
CA ALA A 14 -53.57 -32.31 30.45
C ALA A 14 -54.17 -31.16 29.64
N ALA A 15 -53.33 -30.16 29.31
CA ALA A 15 -53.67 -29.13 28.32
C ALA A 15 -52.79 -29.38 27.10
N ALA A 16 -53.40 -29.81 26.04
CA ALA A 16 -52.80 -29.93 24.74
C ALA A 16 -52.54 -28.51 24.19
N VAL A 17 -51.29 -28.07 24.12
CA VAL A 17 -50.89 -26.84 23.44
C VAL A 17 -50.50 -27.22 22.01
N ALA A 18 -51.36 -26.88 21.07
CA ALA A 18 -51.06 -26.92 19.64
C ALA A 18 -50.03 -25.80 19.33
N VAL A 19 -48.78 -26.22 19.06
CA VAL A 19 -47.72 -25.30 18.59
C VAL A 19 -47.95 -25.07 17.08
N ALA A 20 -48.54 -23.95 16.72
CA ALA A 20 -48.55 -23.47 15.34
C ALA A 20 -47.15 -22.97 14.98
N ALA A 21 -46.42 -23.76 14.22
CA ALA A 21 -45.12 -23.35 13.65
C ALA A 21 -45.37 -22.33 12.53
N LEU A 22 -45.28 -21.06 12.84
CA LEU A 22 -45.14 -19.98 11.86
C LEU A 22 -43.71 -20.05 11.26
N ALA A 23 -43.61 -20.71 10.09
CA ALA A 23 -42.42 -20.64 9.29
C ALA A 23 -42.23 -19.21 8.74
N PHE A 24 -41.41 -18.40 9.40
CA PHE A 24 -40.89 -17.17 8.82
C PHE A 24 -39.94 -17.55 7.69
N ALA A 25 -40.40 -17.50 6.45
CA ALA A 25 -39.57 -17.55 5.28
C ALA A 25 -38.75 -16.23 5.24
N TRP A 26 -37.50 -16.28 5.71
CA TRP A 26 -36.54 -15.21 5.47
C TRP A 26 -36.22 -15.24 3.96
N ALA A 27 -36.88 -14.34 3.23
CA ALA A 27 -36.44 -14.02 1.89
C ALA A 27 -35.05 -13.40 2.00
N ALA A 28 -34.03 -14.19 1.66
CA ALA A 28 -32.68 -13.68 1.47
C ALA A 28 -32.73 -12.72 0.27
N VAL A 29 -32.76 -11.41 0.57
CA VAL A 29 -32.54 -10.38 -0.44
C VAL A 29 -31.08 -10.52 -0.85
N PRO A 30 -30.75 -10.82 -2.11
CA PRO A 30 -29.38 -10.81 -2.55
C PRO A 30 -28.90 -9.36 -2.42
N VAL A 31 -28.00 -9.09 -1.47
CA VAL A 31 -27.17 -7.88 -1.47
C VAL A 31 -26.31 -8.01 -2.73
N LEU A 32 -26.73 -7.35 -3.78
CA LEU A 32 -25.88 -7.05 -4.93
C LEU A 32 -24.75 -6.16 -4.38
N ALA A 33 -23.68 -6.79 -3.93
CA ALA A 33 -22.40 -6.11 -3.75
C ALA A 33 -22.03 -5.57 -5.14
N ALA A 34 -22.20 -4.27 -5.31
CA ALA A 34 -21.72 -3.55 -6.48
C ALA A 34 -20.18 -3.71 -6.46
N THR A 35 -19.68 -4.75 -7.13
CA THR A 35 -18.28 -4.88 -7.48
C THR A 35 -18.00 -3.80 -8.52
N SER A 36 -17.64 -2.61 -8.06
CA SER A 36 -17.05 -1.60 -8.92
C SER A 36 -15.68 -2.10 -9.36
N ASN A 37 -15.68 -2.86 -10.46
CA ASN A 37 -14.49 -3.13 -11.25
C ASN A 37 -14.12 -1.81 -11.93
N GLU A 38 -13.48 -0.91 -11.19
CA GLU A 38 -12.90 0.30 -11.81
C GLU A 38 -11.64 -0.10 -12.57
N THR A 39 -11.84 -0.63 -13.76
CA THR A 39 -10.88 -0.58 -14.85
C THR A 39 -10.48 0.90 -14.99
N ILE A 40 -9.19 1.20 -15.17
CA ILE A 40 -8.74 2.54 -15.55
C ILE A 40 -9.45 2.84 -16.86
N THR A 41 -10.59 3.48 -16.78
CA THR A 41 -11.43 3.82 -17.94
C THR A 41 -10.66 4.81 -18.82
N ALA A 42 -10.85 4.70 -20.12
CA ALA A 42 -10.31 5.67 -21.07
C ALA A 42 -10.60 7.10 -20.57
N PRO A 43 -9.67 8.05 -20.76
CA PRO A 43 -9.86 9.40 -20.27
C PRO A 43 -11.20 9.97 -20.80
N PRO A 44 -11.97 10.66 -19.96
CA PRO A 44 -13.23 11.24 -20.38
C PRO A 44 -13.00 12.28 -21.48
N PRO A 45 -13.97 12.53 -22.37
CA PRO A 45 -13.80 13.49 -23.46
C PRO A 45 -13.43 14.91 -22.98
N GLU A 46 -13.79 15.27 -21.77
CA GLU A 46 -13.47 16.55 -21.12
C GLU A 46 -12.00 16.63 -20.62
N ALA A 47 -11.28 15.50 -20.55
CA ALA A 47 -9.95 15.44 -19.92
C ALA A 47 -8.94 16.39 -20.59
N ALA A 48 -8.91 16.46 -21.91
CA ALA A 48 -8.00 17.34 -22.64
C ALA A 48 -8.25 18.83 -22.34
N ALA A 49 -9.53 19.21 -22.23
CA ALA A 49 -9.93 20.59 -21.91
C ALA A 49 -9.58 20.93 -20.45
N ILE A 50 -9.84 20.03 -19.52
CA ILE A 50 -9.50 20.17 -18.11
C ILE A 50 -7.99 20.32 -17.95
N LYS A 51 -7.19 19.44 -18.57
CA LYS A 51 -5.73 19.51 -18.55
C LYS A 51 -5.23 20.87 -19.02
N LYS A 52 -5.66 21.33 -20.19
CA LYS A 52 -5.29 22.64 -20.74
C LYS A 52 -5.64 23.80 -19.79
N GLN A 53 -6.82 23.75 -19.15
CA GLN A 53 -7.24 24.80 -18.22
C GLN A 53 -6.39 24.80 -16.94
N LEU A 54 -6.02 23.64 -16.43
CA LEU A 54 -5.15 23.54 -15.26
C LEU A 54 -3.74 24.05 -15.55
N GLU A 55 -3.15 23.65 -16.68
CA GLU A 55 -1.82 24.12 -17.12
C GLU A 55 -1.77 25.64 -17.32
N LEU A 56 -2.87 26.23 -17.82
CA LEU A 56 -2.97 27.70 -17.96
C LEU A 56 -3.10 28.43 -16.63
N LYS A 57 -3.86 27.85 -15.69
CA LYS A 57 -4.12 28.50 -14.38
C LYS A 57 -3.01 28.26 -13.35
N PHE A 58 -2.29 27.15 -13.50
CA PHE A 58 -1.21 26.72 -12.59
C PHE A 58 0.03 26.34 -13.40
N PRO A 59 0.78 27.34 -13.93
CA PRO A 59 1.98 27.08 -14.71
C PRO A 59 3.01 26.30 -13.89
N GLY A 60 3.55 25.22 -14.45
CA GLY A 60 4.53 24.35 -13.81
C GLY A 60 3.94 23.18 -13.01
N GLY A 61 2.63 23.16 -12.77
CA GLY A 61 1.95 22.01 -12.17
C GLY A 61 1.86 20.82 -13.13
N VAL A 62 2.07 19.62 -12.65
CA VAL A 62 2.03 18.38 -13.44
C VAL A 62 0.64 17.77 -13.36
N VAL A 63 -0.07 17.74 -14.50
CA VAL A 63 -1.38 17.11 -14.61
C VAL A 63 -1.21 15.66 -15.04
N GLY A 64 -1.58 14.72 -14.15
CA GLY A 64 -1.56 13.29 -14.41
C GLY A 64 -2.90 12.76 -14.94
N VAL A 65 -3.39 11.69 -14.32
CA VAL A 65 -4.65 11.03 -14.73
C VAL A 65 -5.85 11.91 -14.41
N ILE A 66 -6.78 11.99 -15.38
CA ILE A 66 -8.08 12.63 -15.21
C ILE A 66 -9.16 11.60 -15.43
N SER A 67 -10.10 11.47 -14.49
CA SER A 67 -11.25 10.57 -14.57
C SER A 67 -12.51 11.22 -14.01
N LYS A 68 -13.69 10.69 -14.37
CA LYS A 68 -14.92 11.11 -13.72
C LYS A 68 -14.92 10.63 -12.27
N SER A 69 -15.17 11.54 -11.35
CA SER A 69 -15.40 11.19 -9.96
C SER A 69 -16.75 10.48 -9.81
N PRO A 70 -16.87 9.43 -8.99
CA PRO A 70 -18.17 8.86 -8.64
C PRO A 70 -19.01 9.81 -7.78
N PHE A 71 -18.44 10.94 -7.35
CA PHE A 71 -19.07 11.88 -6.43
C PHE A 71 -19.36 13.22 -7.11
N PHE A 72 -20.54 13.78 -6.85
CA PHE A 72 -20.92 15.17 -7.12
C PHE A 72 -20.81 15.62 -8.59
N GLY A 73 -20.67 14.71 -9.56
CA GLY A 73 -20.50 15.04 -10.97
C GLY A 73 -19.18 15.78 -11.29
N LEU A 74 -18.20 15.67 -10.40
CA LEU A 74 -16.88 16.28 -10.57
C LEU A 74 -15.92 15.35 -11.35
N PHE A 75 -14.75 15.86 -11.64
CA PHE A 75 -13.61 15.11 -12.16
C PHE A 75 -12.54 14.98 -11.09
N GLU A 76 -11.98 13.78 -10.98
CA GLU A 76 -10.75 13.51 -10.23
C GLU A 76 -9.57 13.82 -11.12
N VAL A 77 -8.64 14.61 -10.63
CA VAL A 77 -7.41 14.96 -11.33
C VAL A 77 -6.23 14.70 -10.43
N GLN A 78 -5.33 13.86 -10.87
CA GLN A 78 -4.02 13.76 -10.24
C GLN A 78 -3.22 15.01 -10.65
N PHE A 79 -2.97 15.88 -9.68
CA PHE A 79 -2.25 17.13 -9.86
C PHE A 79 -1.03 17.15 -8.93
N ASP A 80 0.17 17.15 -9.51
CA ASP A 80 1.42 16.88 -8.79
C ASP A 80 1.36 15.57 -8.00
N SER A 81 1.53 15.63 -6.70
CA SER A 81 1.45 14.48 -5.78
C SER A 81 0.07 14.31 -5.10
N GLN A 82 -0.94 15.10 -5.52
CA GLN A 82 -2.24 15.14 -4.85
C GLN A 82 -3.38 14.80 -5.81
N MET A 83 -4.53 14.46 -5.23
CA MET A 83 -5.79 14.41 -5.95
C MET A 83 -6.55 15.71 -5.70
N ILE A 84 -6.99 16.34 -6.78
CA ILE A 84 -7.95 17.45 -6.73
C ILE A 84 -9.25 17.05 -7.44
N TYR A 85 -10.32 17.70 -7.07
CA TYR A 85 -11.63 17.52 -7.72
C TYR A 85 -12.05 18.85 -8.35
N THR A 86 -12.59 18.79 -9.59
CA THR A 86 -12.98 20.01 -10.31
C THR A 86 -14.19 19.77 -11.22
N ASP A 87 -14.85 20.84 -11.61
CA ASP A 87 -15.86 20.83 -12.68
C ASP A 87 -15.20 20.82 -14.06
N ALA A 88 -15.95 20.50 -15.11
CA ALA A 88 -15.43 20.39 -16.49
C ALA A 88 -14.79 21.69 -17.02
N LYS A 89 -15.11 22.84 -16.45
CA LYS A 89 -14.56 24.16 -16.83
C LYS A 89 -13.39 24.61 -15.95
N VAL A 90 -13.03 23.80 -14.95
CA VAL A 90 -12.00 24.16 -13.95
C VAL A 90 -12.30 25.53 -13.30
N LYS A 91 -13.59 25.78 -13.04
CA LYS A 91 -14.02 27.00 -12.35
C LYS A 91 -13.82 26.89 -10.85
N TYR A 92 -14.10 25.71 -10.30
CA TYR A 92 -13.94 25.40 -8.88
C TYR A 92 -13.01 24.22 -8.71
N ILE A 93 -12.14 24.32 -7.72
CA ILE A 93 -11.20 23.25 -7.34
C ILE A 93 -11.41 22.94 -5.86
N ILE A 94 -11.55 21.65 -5.55
CA ILE A 94 -11.55 21.15 -4.20
C ILE A 94 -10.23 20.39 -4.01
N ALA A 95 -9.38 20.90 -3.12
CA ALA A 95 -8.18 20.21 -2.66
C ALA A 95 -8.47 19.59 -1.30
N GLY A 96 -8.46 18.27 -1.21
CA GLY A 96 -8.80 17.56 0.01
C GLY A 96 -9.17 16.10 -0.23
N SER A 97 -9.62 15.44 0.82
CA SER A 97 -9.96 14.01 0.78
C SER A 97 -11.46 13.77 0.89
N VAL A 98 -11.97 12.84 0.13
CA VAL A 98 -13.32 12.29 0.23
C VAL A 98 -13.24 11.03 1.11
N TYR A 99 -14.07 10.99 2.13
CA TYR A 99 -14.20 9.86 3.04
C TYR A 99 -15.57 9.19 2.87
N ASP A 100 -15.55 7.87 2.81
CA ASP A 100 -16.74 7.07 3.08
C ASP A 100 -16.90 6.99 4.60
N ALA A 101 -17.92 7.68 5.12
CA ALA A 101 -18.14 7.79 6.56
C ALA A 101 -18.64 6.48 7.17
N ASP A 102 -19.37 5.66 6.41
CA ASP A 102 -19.90 4.37 6.86
C ASP A 102 -18.80 3.31 6.87
N ALA A 103 -18.03 3.21 5.79
CA ALA A 103 -16.89 2.30 5.68
C ALA A 103 -15.65 2.81 6.44
N LYS A 104 -15.61 4.07 6.87
CA LYS A 104 -14.47 4.75 7.51
C LYS A 104 -13.20 4.71 6.65
N VAL A 105 -13.35 4.93 5.36
CA VAL A 105 -12.29 4.79 4.37
C VAL A 105 -12.02 6.12 3.67
N ASN A 106 -10.74 6.47 3.52
CA ASN A 106 -10.30 7.59 2.68
C ASN A 106 -10.27 7.13 1.20
N LEU A 107 -11.31 7.48 0.45
CA LEU A 107 -11.46 7.10 -0.96
C LEU A 107 -10.43 7.80 -1.86
N THR A 108 -10.07 9.05 -1.55
CA THR A 108 -9.04 9.79 -2.26
C THR A 108 -7.67 9.10 -2.14
N GLU A 109 -7.31 8.69 -0.95
CA GLU A 109 -6.06 7.96 -0.70
C GLU A 109 -6.05 6.61 -1.42
N GLN A 110 -7.14 5.84 -1.33
CA GLN A 110 -7.26 4.58 -2.07
C GLN A 110 -7.08 4.79 -3.58
N ARG A 111 -7.68 5.86 -4.13
CA ARG A 111 -7.54 6.19 -5.54
C ARG A 111 -6.11 6.55 -5.91
N MET A 112 -5.46 7.40 -5.11
CA MET A 112 -4.05 7.77 -5.30
C MET A 112 -3.13 6.55 -5.22
N ARG A 113 -3.34 5.66 -4.27
CA ARG A 113 -2.57 4.40 -4.17
C ARG A 113 -2.71 3.55 -5.44
N LYS A 114 -3.92 3.45 -6.02
CA LYS A 114 -4.15 2.73 -7.27
C LYS A 114 -3.44 3.38 -8.46
N LEU A 115 -3.47 4.70 -8.57
CA LEU A 115 -2.85 5.46 -9.67
C LEU A 115 -1.32 5.47 -9.62
N ASN A 116 -0.76 5.37 -8.42
CA ASN A 116 0.69 5.40 -8.19
C ASN A 116 1.32 3.99 -8.13
N ARG A 117 0.60 2.95 -8.52
CA ARG A 117 1.15 1.59 -8.52
C ARG A 117 2.31 1.44 -9.49
N VAL A 118 3.31 0.75 -9.02
CA VAL A 118 4.48 0.35 -9.80
C VAL A 118 4.23 -1.02 -10.42
N ASP A 119 4.58 -1.19 -11.70
CA ASP A 119 4.62 -2.52 -12.30
C ASP A 119 5.82 -3.31 -11.75
N VAL A 120 5.55 -4.12 -10.73
CA VAL A 120 6.57 -4.93 -10.04
C VAL A 120 7.22 -5.96 -10.97
N ALA A 121 6.50 -6.40 -12.03
CA ALA A 121 7.06 -7.36 -12.99
C ALA A 121 8.14 -6.74 -13.88
N SER A 122 8.08 -5.43 -14.09
CA SER A 122 9.06 -4.69 -14.90
C SER A 122 10.31 -4.25 -14.13
N LEU A 123 10.36 -4.46 -12.81
CA LEU A 123 11.50 -4.04 -12.00
C LEU A 123 12.73 -4.92 -12.24
N PRO A 124 13.93 -4.33 -12.45
CA PRO A 124 15.19 -5.06 -12.61
C PRO A 124 15.69 -5.55 -11.25
N LEU A 125 15.12 -6.66 -10.75
CA LEU A 125 15.40 -7.17 -9.40
C LEU A 125 16.83 -7.67 -9.22
N ASP A 126 17.58 -7.88 -10.30
CA ASP A 126 19.02 -8.18 -10.32
C ASP A 126 19.90 -7.00 -9.85
N LEU A 127 19.35 -5.77 -9.92
CA LEU A 127 19.99 -4.56 -9.39
C LEU A 127 19.71 -4.33 -7.89
N ALA A 128 18.99 -5.24 -7.25
CA ALA A 128 18.72 -5.24 -5.81
C ALA A 128 19.43 -6.40 -5.13
N PHE A 129 19.81 -6.26 -3.88
CA PHE A 129 20.16 -7.44 -3.10
C PHE A 129 18.91 -8.04 -2.43
N LYS A 130 18.90 -9.38 -2.39
CA LYS A 130 17.74 -10.17 -1.96
C LYS A 130 17.98 -10.75 -0.58
N ARG A 131 17.01 -10.57 0.31
CA ARG A 131 16.93 -11.23 1.62
C ARG A 131 15.67 -12.08 1.68
N VAL A 132 15.76 -13.28 2.23
CA VAL A 132 14.63 -14.18 2.42
C VAL A 132 14.47 -14.46 3.92
N LYS A 133 13.25 -14.29 4.43
CA LYS A 133 12.87 -14.62 5.80
C LYS A 133 11.73 -15.63 5.77
N GLY A 134 11.80 -16.66 6.61
CA GLY A 134 10.83 -17.74 6.62
C GLY A 134 10.70 -18.42 5.24
N ASN A 135 9.48 -18.65 4.78
CA ASN A 135 9.22 -19.28 3.48
C ASN A 135 9.40 -18.32 2.27
N GLY A 136 9.58 -17.02 2.52
CA GLY A 136 9.80 -16.03 1.47
C GLY A 136 8.62 -15.76 0.53
N GLU A 137 7.42 -16.22 0.85
CA GLU A 137 6.24 -16.21 -0.03
C GLU A 137 5.81 -14.78 -0.41
N ARG A 138 5.87 -13.85 0.54
CA ARG A 138 5.47 -12.47 0.32
C ARG A 138 6.61 -11.67 -0.29
N LYS A 139 6.33 -10.74 -1.19
CA LYS A 139 7.34 -9.89 -1.83
C LYS A 139 7.26 -8.48 -1.29
N LEU A 140 8.41 -7.93 -0.96
CA LEU A 140 8.60 -6.53 -0.58
C LEU A 140 9.79 -5.97 -1.35
N ILE A 141 9.62 -4.83 -2.00
CA ILE A 141 10.68 -4.06 -2.63
C ILE A 141 10.90 -2.82 -1.77
N VAL A 142 12.16 -2.48 -1.51
CA VAL A 142 12.52 -1.33 -0.68
C VAL A 142 13.57 -0.49 -1.41
N PHE A 143 13.29 0.79 -1.62
CA PHE A 143 14.31 1.78 -1.96
C PHE A 143 14.84 2.35 -0.66
N SER A 144 16.12 2.17 -0.39
CA SER A 144 16.72 2.42 0.91
C SER A 144 18.06 3.13 0.81
N ASP A 145 18.30 4.02 1.74
CA ASP A 145 19.52 4.82 1.88
C ASP A 145 20.26 4.40 3.14
N ALA A 146 21.57 4.16 3.01
CA ALA A 146 22.39 3.65 4.09
C ALA A 146 22.49 4.62 5.30
N ASP A 147 22.42 5.92 5.06
CA ASP A 147 22.52 6.94 6.12
C ASP A 147 21.17 7.44 6.63
N CYS A 148 20.08 6.97 6.05
CA CYS A 148 18.76 7.44 6.44
C CYS A 148 18.31 6.84 7.80
N PRO A 149 17.99 7.65 8.80
CA PRO A 149 17.55 7.17 10.12
C PRO A 149 16.22 6.43 10.06
N PHE A 150 15.35 6.78 9.10
CA PHE A 150 14.10 6.05 8.88
C PHE A 150 14.32 4.71 8.20
N CYS A 151 15.40 4.54 7.41
CA CYS A 151 15.82 3.25 6.90
C CYS A 151 16.33 2.34 8.02
N ALA A 152 17.10 2.89 8.95
CA ALA A 152 17.52 2.16 10.16
C ALA A 152 16.29 1.73 11.00
N LYS A 153 15.30 2.60 11.13
CA LYS A 153 14.03 2.25 11.79
C LYS A 153 13.34 1.10 11.05
N LEU A 154 13.22 1.18 9.73
CA LEU A 154 12.59 0.11 8.93
C LEU A 154 13.33 -1.23 9.12
N GLU A 155 14.65 -1.24 9.11
CA GLU A 155 15.43 -2.47 9.31
C GLU A 155 15.14 -3.10 10.68
N ASN A 156 14.90 -2.29 11.69
CA ASN A 156 14.48 -2.78 13.02
C ASN A 156 13.07 -3.36 13.00
N GLU A 157 12.11 -2.68 12.35
CA GLU A 157 10.71 -3.14 12.23
C GLU A 157 10.63 -4.45 11.41
N LEU A 158 11.46 -4.59 10.37
CA LEU A 158 11.54 -5.80 9.55
C LEU A 158 12.00 -7.04 10.33
N LYS A 159 12.61 -6.89 11.52
CA LYS A 159 12.97 -8.05 12.36
C LYS A 159 11.73 -8.84 12.80
N ALA A 160 10.62 -8.18 13.02
CA ALA A 160 9.35 -8.79 13.43
C ALA A 160 8.50 -9.32 12.24
N VAL A 161 8.89 -9.01 11.00
CA VAL A 161 8.20 -9.49 9.79
C VAL A 161 8.82 -10.79 9.34
N ASP A 162 8.00 -11.81 9.04
CA ASP A 162 8.46 -13.12 8.56
C ASP A 162 7.80 -13.50 7.22
N ASN A 163 8.18 -14.65 6.63
CA ASN A 163 7.62 -15.17 5.37
C ASN A 163 7.67 -14.17 4.22
N VAL A 164 8.78 -13.43 4.08
CA VAL A 164 8.95 -12.37 3.11
C VAL A 164 10.27 -12.47 2.36
N THR A 165 10.22 -12.25 1.04
CA THR A 165 11.37 -11.96 0.20
C THR A 165 11.49 -10.45 0.01
N ILE A 166 12.58 -9.86 0.49
CA ILE A 166 12.85 -8.44 0.44
C ILE A 166 13.91 -8.17 -0.63
N TYR A 167 13.60 -7.30 -1.58
CA TYR A 167 14.53 -6.77 -2.58
C TYR A 167 14.86 -5.33 -2.21
N THR A 168 16.11 -5.06 -1.85
CA THR A 168 16.56 -3.72 -1.47
C THR A 168 17.35 -3.09 -2.60
N PHE A 169 16.82 -2.02 -3.18
CA PHE A 169 17.50 -1.12 -4.10
C PHE A 169 18.21 -0.03 -3.29
N LEU A 170 19.50 0.12 -3.50
CA LEU A 170 20.28 1.18 -2.88
C LEU A 170 19.93 2.51 -3.55
N PHE A 171 19.40 3.45 -2.77
CA PHE A 171 18.90 4.73 -3.26
C PHE A 171 19.40 5.87 -2.34
N PRO A 172 20.70 6.22 -2.45
CA PRO A 172 21.25 7.32 -1.67
C PRO A 172 20.64 8.66 -2.07
N ILE A 173 20.26 9.48 -1.10
CA ILE A 173 19.80 10.87 -1.32
C ILE A 173 20.94 11.80 -0.92
N ASP A 174 21.87 12.05 -1.83
CA ASP A 174 23.13 12.77 -1.57
C ASP A 174 22.93 14.16 -0.99
N GLN A 175 21.81 14.84 -1.32
CA GLN A 175 21.47 16.15 -0.78
C GLN A 175 21.20 16.12 0.73
N LEU A 176 20.70 15.00 1.24
CA LEU A 176 20.40 14.79 2.66
C LEU A 176 21.51 14.04 3.38
N HIS A 177 22.16 13.10 2.69
CA HIS A 177 23.14 12.17 3.24
C HIS A 177 24.37 12.09 2.32
N PRO A 178 25.30 13.05 2.41
CA PRO A 178 26.41 13.19 1.45
C PRO A 178 27.35 11.97 1.34
N ASP A 179 27.39 11.12 2.37
CA ASP A 179 28.25 9.93 2.38
C ASP A 179 27.53 8.63 2.00
N SER A 180 26.23 8.70 1.80
CA SER A 180 25.40 7.51 1.59
C SER A 180 25.73 6.78 0.30
N ALA A 181 26.05 7.49 -0.80
CA ALA A 181 26.45 6.87 -2.05
C ALA A 181 27.74 6.03 -1.90
N ARG A 182 28.75 6.53 -1.17
CA ARG A 182 29.97 5.78 -0.89
C ARG A 182 29.67 4.52 -0.06
N LYS A 183 28.92 4.65 1.02
CA LYS A 183 28.53 3.53 1.88
C LYS A 183 27.74 2.47 1.12
N SER A 184 26.78 2.90 0.30
CA SER A 184 26.01 2.03 -0.58
C SER A 184 26.89 1.22 -1.51
N LYS A 185 27.89 1.84 -2.14
CA LYS A 185 28.88 1.14 -3.00
C LYS A 185 29.70 0.14 -2.21
N MET A 186 30.20 0.50 -1.03
CA MET A 186 30.96 -0.42 -0.17
C MET A 186 30.13 -1.65 0.22
N ILE A 187 28.87 -1.46 0.60
CA ILE A 187 27.95 -2.55 0.92
C ILE A 187 27.72 -3.43 -0.31
N TRP A 188 27.46 -2.83 -1.47
CA TRP A 188 27.24 -3.57 -2.71
C TRP A 188 28.47 -4.39 -3.14
N CYS A 189 29.66 -3.83 -2.97
CA CYS A 189 30.92 -4.47 -3.34
C CYS A 189 31.39 -5.56 -2.37
N SER A 190 30.64 -5.84 -1.32
CA SER A 190 30.93 -6.92 -0.39
C SER A 190 30.60 -8.29 -0.98
N ALA A 191 31.36 -9.30 -0.63
CA ALA A 191 31.08 -10.68 -1.03
C ALA A 191 29.70 -11.15 -0.55
N ASP A 192 29.33 -10.76 0.67
CA ASP A 192 27.98 -10.96 1.22
C ASP A 192 27.34 -9.59 1.50
N ARG A 193 26.56 -9.12 0.54
CA ARG A 193 25.85 -7.82 0.60
C ARG A 193 24.82 -7.78 1.73
N VAL A 194 24.15 -8.91 1.96
CA VAL A 194 23.14 -9.02 3.01
C VAL A 194 23.76 -8.89 4.39
N LYS A 195 24.87 -9.60 4.61
CA LYS A 195 25.63 -9.49 5.86
C LYS A 195 26.14 -8.07 6.06
N ALA A 196 26.76 -7.47 5.02
CA ALA A 196 27.28 -6.11 5.08
C ALA A 196 26.20 -5.08 5.42
N TRP A 197 25.02 -5.20 4.83
CA TRP A 197 23.85 -4.36 5.13
C TRP A 197 23.37 -4.52 6.58
N ASN A 198 23.24 -5.76 7.03
CA ASN A 198 22.78 -6.06 8.38
C ASN A 198 23.78 -5.59 9.45
N ASP A 199 25.07 -5.82 9.24
CA ASP A 199 26.13 -5.37 10.15
C ASP A 199 26.15 -3.84 10.24
N PHE A 200 26.04 -3.17 9.11
CA PHE A 200 26.00 -1.71 9.08
C PHE A 200 24.83 -1.13 9.90
N PHE A 201 23.62 -1.63 9.72
CA PHE A 201 22.48 -1.16 10.50
C PHE A 201 22.45 -1.65 11.96
N ALA A 202 23.16 -2.72 12.28
CA ALA A 202 23.25 -3.22 13.64
C ALA A 202 24.31 -2.47 14.47
N THR A 203 25.46 -2.15 13.87
CA THR A 203 26.66 -1.70 14.60
C THR A 203 27.33 -0.46 13.99
N GLY A 204 26.89 0.02 12.83
CA GLY A 204 27.56 1.08 12.06
C GLY A 204 28.83 0.61 11.33
N THR A 205 29.12 -0.70 11.34
CA THR A 205 30.35 -1.23 10.76
C THR A 205 30.22 -1.32 9.24
N LEU A 206 31.09 -0.60 8.53
CA LEU A 206 31.20 -0.71 7.07
C LEU A 206 32.13 -1.88 6.68
N PRO A 207 31.92 -2.47 5.50
CA PRO A 207 32.82 -3.45 4.93
C PRO A 207 34.22 -2.86 4.67
N ASP A 208 35.25 -3.69 4.78
CA ASP A 208 36.62 -3.28 4.45
C ASP A 208 36.89 -3.43 2.93
N ASN A 209 36.35 -2.49 2.15
CA ASN A 209 36.59 -2.37 0.71
C ASN A 209 36.40 -0.90 0.27
N ALA A 210 36.95 -0.55 -0.90
CA ALA A 210 36.88 0.83 -1.42
C ALA A 210 35.57 1.16 -2.13
N GLY A 211 34.66 0.20 -2.36
CA GLY A 211 33.42 0.41 -3.11
C GLY A 211 33.61 0.62 -4.61
N GLU A 212 34.75 0.19 -5.17
CA GLU A 212 35.16 0.45 -6.58
C GLU A 212 34.74 -0.65 -7.57
N CYS A 213 34.02 -1.68 -7.12
CA CYS A 213 33.49 -2.69 -8.04
C CYS A 213 32.41 -2.13 -8.95
N GLU A 214 32.07 -2.85 -10.02
CA GLU A 214 30.87 -2.57 -10.79
C GLU A 214 29.64 -2.65 -9.88
N ASN A 215 28.84 -1.56 -9.84
CA ASN A 215 27.74 -1.46 -8.93
C ASN A 215 26.54 -0.70 -9.58
N PRO A 216 25.30 -1.00 -9.16
CA PRO A 216 24.11 -0.42 -9.76
C PRO A 216 23.66 0.89 -9.11
N VAL A 217 24.38 1.48 -8.15
CA VAL A 217 23.89 2.58 -7.31
C VAL A 217 23.36 3.76 -8.14
N ALA A 218 24.06 4.15 -9.20
CA ALA A 218 23.59 5.22 -10.10
C ALA A 218 22.35 4.79 -10.88
N THR A 219 22.28 3.54 -11.34
CA THR A 219 21.14 2.99 -12.09
C THR A 219 19.92 2.85 -11.20
N THR A 220 20.10 2.40 -9.96
CA THR A 220 19.01 2.27 -8.97
C THR A 220 18.49 3.64 -8.53
N HIS A 221 19.37 4.64 -8.46
CA HIS A 221 18.97 6.02 -8.22
C HIS A 221 18.08 6.54 -9.37
N ALA A 222 18.53 6.43 -10.63
CA ALA A 222 17.74 6.84 -11.78
C ALA A 222 16.40 6.06 -11.88
N LEU A 223 16.40 4.76 -11.51
CA LEU A 223 15.16 3.97 -11.43
C LEU A 223 14.20 4.55 -10.39
N GLY A 224 14.68 4.86 -9.19
CA GLY A 224 13.85 5.45 -8.13
C GLY A 224 13.26 6.80 -8.55
N GLU A 225 14.04 7.68 -9.18
CA GLU A 225 13.53 8.94 -9.74
C GLU A 225 12.43 8.70 -10.78
N LYS A 226 12.63 7.77 -11.71
CA LYS A 226 11.60 7.39 -12.70
C LYS A 226 10.33 6.88 -12.06
N LEU A 227 10.43 6.16 -10.95
CA LEU A 227 9.31 5.65 -10.15
C LEU A 227 8.74 6.70 -9.18
N ARG A 228 9.27 7.92 -9.20
CA ARG A 228 8.89 9.03 -8.30
C ARG A 228 9.11 8.70 -6.83
N VAL A 229 10.16 7.96 -6.52
CA VAL A 229 10.62 7.75 -5.15
C VAL A 229 11.26 9.06 -4.68
N THR A 230 10.62 9.76 -3.75
CA THR A 230 11.05 11.08 -3.25
C THR A 230 11.57 11.04 -1.83
N ALA A 231 11.50 9.89 -1.17
CA ALA A 231 11.93 9.70 0.21
C ALA A 231 12.39 8.26 0.44
N THR A 232 13.23 8.07 1.45
CA THR A 232 13.65 6.75 1.92
C THR A 232 13.26 6.54 3.39
N PRO A 233 12.88 5.30 3.75
CA PRO A 233 12.64 4.18 2.86
C PRO A 233 11.36 4.37 2.05
N THR A 234 11.27 3.81 0.86
CA THR A 234 10.00 3.63 0.13
C THR A 234 9.77 2.14 -0.08
N LEU A 235 8.61 1.67 0.34
CA LEU A 235 8.19 0.27 0.25
C LEU A 235 7.25 0.09 -0.94
N ILE A 236 7.45 -0.99 -1.72
CA ILE A 236 6.57 -1.38 -2.81
C ILE A 236 6.16 -2.83 -2.57
N PHE A 237 4.85 -3.07 -2.47
CA PHE A 237 4.29 -4.40 -2.23
C PHE A 237 4.03 -5.17 -3.54
N ALA A 238 3.66 -6.43 -3.44
CA ALA A 238 3.53 -7.33 -4.59
C ALA A 238 2.49 -6.86 -5.64
N ASP A 239 1.49 -6.11 -5.23
CA ASP A 239 0.47 -5.51 -6.11
C ASP A 239 0.91 -4.18 -6.74
N GLY A 240 2.12 -3.73 -6.46
CA GLY A 240 2.68 -2.45 -6.91
C GLY A 240 2.31 -1.26 -6.04
N SER A 241 1.57 -1.44 -4.96
CA SER A 241 1.25 -0.34 -4.04
C SER A 241 2.51 0.22 -3.39
N VAL A 242 2.59 1.56 -3.32
CA VAL A 242 3.75 2.31 -2.85
C VAL A 242 3.43 2.95 -1.50
N VAL A 243 4.28 2.71 -0.51
CA VAL A 243 4.18 3.28 0.83
C VAL A 243 5.51 3.95 1.19
N PRO A 244 5.57 5.29 1.25
CA PRO A 244 6.76 6.00 1.67
C PRO A 244 6.92 5.96 3.19
N GLY A 245 8.17 5.91 3.64
CA GLY A 245 8.53 5.93 5.05
C GLY A 245 8.57 4.55 5.71
N ALA A 246 9.11 4.51 6.92
CA ALA A 246 9.11 3.33 7.77
C ALA A 246 7.76 3.18 8.46
N ILE A 247 7.11 2.03 8.26
CA ILE A 247 5.84 1.67 8.89
C ILE A 247 6.03 0.52 9.87
N PRO A 248 5.23 0.43 10.95
CA PRO A 248 5.35 -0.64 11.93
C PRO A 248 4.90 -1.99 11.36
N PRO A 249 5.32 -3.13 11.96
CA PRO A 249 5.01 -4.47 11.47
C PRO A 249 3.52 -4.73 11.27
N GLU A 250 2.67 -4.24 12.16
CA GLU A 250 1.22 -4.41 12.07
C GLU A 250 0.65 -3.75 10.80
N GLN A 251 1.17 -2.59 10.45
CA GLN A 251 0.77 -1.91 9.22
C GLN A 251 1.32 -2.64 7.98
N MET A 252 2.55 -3.17 8.04
CA MET A 252 3.10 -4.00 6.96
C MET A 252 2.23 -5.24 6.72
N GLU A 253 1.74 -5.90 7.78
CA GLU A 253 0.83 -7.05 7.67
C GLU A 253 -0.50 -6.69 7.00
N VAL A 254 -1.04 -5.51 7.26
CA VAL A 254 -2.22 -5.00 6.56
C VAL A 254 -1.93 -4.80 5.08
N GLU A 255 -0.81 -4.17 4.73
CA GLU A 255 -0.44 -3.94 3.33
C GLU A 255 -0.15 -5.26 2.58
N PHE A 256 0.49 -6.24 3.21
CA PHE A 256 0.67 -7.58 2.61
C PHE A 256 -0.66 -8.27 2.33
N LYS A 257 -1.63 -8.18 3.24
CA LYS A 257 -2.99 -8.74 3.02
C LYS A 257 -3.70 -8.06 1.87
N ASN A 258 -3.63 -6.73 1.80
CA ASN A 258 -4.21 -5.93 0.73
C ASN A 258 -3.60 -6.30 -0.62
N ALA A 259 -2.27 -6.37 -0.71
CA ALA A 259 -1.56 -6.73 -1.92
C ALA A 259 -1.92 -8.15 -2.40
N ALA A 260 -2.03 -9.11 -1.48
CA ALA A 260 -2.44 -10.47 -1.83
C ALA A 260 -3.89 -10.54 -2.36
N ALA A 261 -4.81 -9.76 -1.78
CA ALA A 261 -6.19 -9.70 -2.24
C ALA A 261 -6.31 -9.08 -3.64
N ASP A 262 -5.56 -8.01 -3.90
CA ASP A 262 -5.59 -7.30 -5.18
C ASP A 262 -4.92 -8.12 -6.31
N THR A 263 -3.83 -8.82 -6.02
CA THR A 263 -3.19 -9.74 -6.98
C THR A 263 -4.14 -10.87 -7.37
N LYS A 264 -4.89 -11.46 -6.42
CA LYS A 264 -5.89 -12.49 -6.71
C LYS A 264 -7.01 -11.96 -7.61
N LYS A 265 -7.51 -10.73 -7.37
CA LYS A 265 -8.53 -10.09 -8.21
C LYS A 265 -8.03 -9.85 -9.63
N ALA A 266 -6.79 -9.38 -9.80
CA ALA A 266 -6.18 -9.15 -11.11
C ALA A 266 -6.09 -10.46 -11.91
N VAL A 267 -5.62 -11.56 -11.32
CA VAL A 267 -5.53 -12.88 -11.97
C VAL A 267 -6.92 -13.44 -12.31
N ALA A 268 -7.94 -13.19 -11.50
CA ALA A 268 -9.30 -13.63 -11.78
C ALA A 268 -9.96 -12.86 -12.94
N ALA A 269 -9.58 -11.60 -13.15
CA ALA A 269 -10.11 -10.75 -14.22
C ALA A 269 -9.48 -11.02 -15.60
N THR A 270 -8.36 -11.76 -15.66
CA THR A 270 -7.66 -12.12 -16.90
C THR A 270 -8.00 -13.52 -17.41
N LYS A 271 -8.86 -14.26 -16.71
CA LYS A 271 -9.42 -15.56 -17.11
C LYS A 271 -10.85 -15.39 -17.61
#